data_16984e27d61a0524ed14e2706c521ed6
#
_entry.id   16984e27d61a0524ed14e2706c521ed6
#
_cell.length_a   1.000
_cell.length_b   1.000
_cell.length_c   1.000
_cell.angle_alpha   90.00
_cell.angle_beta   90.00
_cell.angle_gamma   90.00
#
_symmetry.space_group_name_H-M   'P 1'
#
loop_
_entity.id
_entity.type
_entity.pdbx_description
1 polymer ?
#
loop_
_entity_poly.entity_id
_entity_poly.type
_entity_poly.pdbx_seq_one_letter_code
_entity_poly.pdbx_strand_id
1 'polypeptide(L)'
;SEHFYANSAVKDVMNLVKFRAGWGKVGNVDLFPTNVAEAQLLAYDWPIIFGKDLTNQMTGTYLNTIPNLNARWETTEQTSVGLDLGFFNSALEISVDWYNKRTKDLIDQIPTPLQLGVKNSPYGNMGDVQNKGWEFSINYNGTAAHGALNYNVWGMFSTNDGKVKSYGVRKDPVRHNTPNMNSNAILYSDAGYPWYSFRIYETAGIFRSQDEIDNYVWT
;
A
#
# COMPACT_ATOMS: atom_id res chain seq x y z
N SER A 1 -24.20 24.26 -19.10
CA SER A 1 -24.99 24.17 -17.88
C SER A 1 -24.46 25.05 -16.72
N GLU A 2 -24.07 26.28 -17.04
CA GLU A 2 -23.48 27.23 -16.10
C GLU A 2 -24.50 28.28 -15.61
N HIS A 3 -25.80 27.98 -15.75
CA HIS A 3 -26.87 28.95 -15.52
C HIS A 3 -27.16 29.24 -14.05
N PHE A 4 -26.69 28.43 -13.10
CA PHE A 4 -27.07 28.56 -11.70
C PHE A 4 -26.45 29.80 -11.01
N TYR A 5 -25.31 30.30 -11.50
CA TYR A 5 -24.67 31.51 -10.94
C TYR A 5 -24.63 32.71 -11.92
N ALA A 6 -25.22 32.56 -13.10
CA ALA A 6 -25.18 33.57 -14.16
C ALA A 6 -25.71 34.96 -13.73
N ASN A 7 -26.58 35.00 -12.71
CA ASN A 7 -27.18 36.23 -12.15
C ASN A 7 -26.61 36.62 -10.77
N SER A 8 -25.52 36.02 -10.31
CA SER A 8 -24.92 36.34 -9.01
C SER A 8 -23.81 37.37 -9.15
N ALA A 9 -23.64 38.22 -8.14
CA ALA A 9 -22.52 39.17 -8.07
C ALA A 9 -21.12 38.50 -8.04
N VAL A 10 -21.10 37.18 -7.88
CA VAL A 10 -19.87 36.37 -7.86
C VAL A 10 -19.33 36.09 -9.27
N LYS A 11 -20.18 36.25 -10.33
CA LYS A 11 -19.80 35.98 -11.71
C LYS A 11 -18.62 36.81 -12.21
N ASP A 12 -18.54 38.06 -11.76
CA ASP A 12 -17.47 38.98 -12.19
C ASP A 12 -16.09 38.60 -11.64
N VAL A 13 -16.08 37.85 -10.56
CA VAL A 13 -14.83 37.39 -9.92
C VAL A 13 -14.55 35.93 -10.22
N MET A 14 -15.57 35.06 -10.20
CA MET A 14 -15.45 33.62 -10.39
C MET A 14 -16.06 33.21 -11.73
N ASN A 15 -15.22 32.82 -12.66
CA ASN A 15 -15.63 32.47 -14.04
C ASN A 15 -15.77 30.97 -14.30
N LEU A 16 -15.25 30.13 -13.43
CA LEU A 16 -15.36 28.67 -13.55
C LEU A 16 -15.72 28.03 -12.22
N VAL A 17 -16.74 27.20 -12.21
CA VAL A 17 -17.06 26.25 -11.15
C VAL A 17 -17.39 24.93 -11.80
N LYS A 18 -16.53 23.94 -11.58
CA LYS A 18 -16.70 22.61 -12.17
C LYS A 18 -16.61 21.55 -11.08
N PHE A 19 -17.69 20.81 -10.92
CA PHE A 19 -17.74 19.67 -10.03
C PHE A 19 -17.40 18.39 -10.80
N ARG A 20 -16.58 17.55 -10.21
CA ARG A 20 -16.18 16.25 -10.74
C ARG A 20 -16.49 15.16 -9.72
N ALA A 21 -17.06 14.06 -10.17
CA ALA A 21 -17.23 12.86 -9.37
C ALA A 21 -16.93 11.64 -10.24
N GLY A 22 -16.24 10.68 -9.68
CA GLY A 22 -15.88 9.45 -10.38
C GLY A 22 -15.91 8.26 -9.45
N TRP A 23 -16.32 7.14 -9.98
CA TRP A 23 -16.22 5.85 -9.33
C TRP A 23 -15.79 4.81 -10.36
N GLY A 24 -14.89 3.91 -9.95
CA GLY A 24 -14.42 2.85 -10.83
C GLY A 24 -13.95 1.64 -10.03
N LYS A 25 -13.98 0.48 -10.70
CA LYS A 25 -13.50 -0.78 -10.19
C LYS A 25 -12.60 -1.44 -11.22
N VAL A 26 -11.40 -1.86 -10.81
CA VAL A 26 -10.40 -2.50 -11.67
C VAL A 26 -9.88 -3.76 -11.00
N GLY A 27 -9.76 -4.85 -11.78
CA GLY A 27 -9.09 -6.08 -11.37
C GLY A 27 -7.62 -6.03 -11.78
N ASN A 28 -6.74 -6.53 -10.91
CA ASN A 28 -5.32 -6.72 -11.22
C ASN A 28 -5.02 -8.20 -11.28
N VAL A 29 -4.55 -8.68 -12.44
CA VAL A 29 -4.20 -10.08 -12.69
C VAL A 29 -2.67 -10.30 -12.75
N ASP A 30 -1.88 -9.24 -12.86
CA ASP A 30 -0.43 -9.34 -13.06
C ASP A 30 0.30 -9.98 -11.87
N LEU A 31 -0.27 -9.81 -10.68
CA LEU A 31 0.25 -10.43 -9.45
C LEU A 31 -0.30 -11.84 -9.21
N PHE A 32 -1.14 -12.35 -10.10
CA PHE A 32 -1.67 -13.70 -9.97
C PHE A 32 -0.63 -14.72 -10.50
N PRO A 33 0.03 -15.47 -9.61
CA PRO A 33 1.01 -16.44 -10.05
C PRO A 33 0.37 -17.48 -10.95
N THR A 34 0.99 -17.81 -12.06
CA THR A 34 0.47 -18.75 -13.07
C THR A 34 0.20 -20.16 -12.52
N ASN A 35 0.78 -20.51 -11.39
CA ASN A 35 0.72 -21.82 -10.76
C ASN A 35 -0.06 -21.87 -9.44
N VAL A 36 -0.88 -20.82 -9.16
CA VAL A 36 -1.67 -20.76 -7.89
C VAL A 36 -2.62 -21.95 -7.75
N ALA A 37 -3.18 -22.44 -8.87
CA ALA A 37 -4.14 -23.53 -8.89
C ALA A 37 -3.49 -24.92 -9.07
N GLU A 38 -2.17 -24.99 -9.22
CA GLU A 38 -1.47 -26.25 -9.51
C GLU A 38 -0.57 -26.67 -8.36
N ALA A 39 -0.66 -27.94 -7.97
CA ALA A 39 0.30 -28.55 -7.07
C ALA A 39 1.58 -28.86 -7.83
N GLN A 40 2.71 -28.36 -7.35
CA GLN A 40 4.01 -28.65 -7.96
C GLN A 40 4.79 -29.64 -7.10
N LEU A 41 5.06 -30.81 -7.69
CA LEU A 41 6.00 -31.79 -7.16
C LEU A 41 7.33 -31.62 -7.88
N LEU A 42 8.37 -31.33 -7.13
CA LEU A 42 9.74 -31.24 -7.65
C LEU A 42 10.58 -32.41 -7.16
N ALA A 43 11.46 -32.88 -8.03
CA ALA A 43 12.50 -33.87 -7.65
C ALA A 43 13.53 -33.17 -6.75
N TYR A 44 14.10 -33.88 -5.80
CA TYR A 44 15.24 -33.41 -5.05
C TYR A 44 16.47 -33.37 -5.96
N ASP A 45 17.23 -32.29 -5.91
CA ASP A 45 18.50 -32.17 -6.65
C ASP A 45 19.60 -33.07 -6.08
N TRP A 46 19.41 -33.57 -4.85
CA TRP A 46 20.34 -34.46 -4.15
C TRP A 46 19.75 -35.85 -4.06
N PRO A 47 20.53 -36.90 -4.45
CA PRO A 47 20.07 -38.25 -4.31
C PRO A 47 19.84 -38.59 -2.83
N ILE A 48 18.66 -39.12 -2.53
CA ILE A 48 18.36 -39.67 -1.21
C ILE A 48 18.71 -41.15 -1.27
N ILE A 49 19.58 -41.60 -0.37
CA ILE A 49 19.95 -42.99 -0.27
C ILE A 49 18.92 -43.71 0.61
N PHE A 50 18.18 -44.63 -0.03
CA PHE A 50 17.28 -45.53 0.66
C PHE A 50 17.74 -46.98 0.44
N GLY A 51 17.74 -47.79 1.49
CA GLY A 51 17.99 -49.22 1.42
C GLY A 51 19.07 -49.67 2.38
N LYS A 52 19.07 -50.99 2.58
CA LYS A 52 19.94 -51.67 3.55
C LYS A 52 21.43 -51.52 3.22
N ASP A 53 21.77 -51.32 1.95
CA ASP A 53 23.12 -51.31 1.46
C ASP A 53 23.67 -49.92 1.14
N LEU A 54 22.89 -48.84 1.37
CA LEU A 54 23.25 -47.45 1.09
C LEU A 54 23.80 -47.20 -0.36
N THR A 55 23.64 -48.16 -1.24
CA THR A 55 24.18 -48.12 -2.59
C THR A 55 23.15 -47.73 -3.65
N ASN A 56 21.86 -47.89 -3.35
CA ASN A 56 20.79 -47.50 -4.25
C ASN A 56 20.38 -46.06 -3.98
N GLN A 57 20.77 -45.17 -4.88
CA GLN A 57 20.36 -43.80 -4.91
C GLN A 57 19.00 -43.70 -5.58
N MET A 58 18.00 -43.24 -4.85
CA MET A 58 16.67 -42.91 -5.38
C MET A 58 16.44 -41.41 -5.28
N THR A 59 15.97 -40.82 -6.36
CA THR A 59 15.56 -39.43 -6.34
C THR A 59 14.26 -39.30 -5.58
N GLY A 60 14.29 -38.57 -4.47
CA GLY A 60 13.08 -38.22 -3.73
C GLY A 60 12.31 -37.08 -4.39
N THR A 61 11.06 -36.99 -4.06
CA THR A 61 10.20 -35.87 -4.47
C THR A 61 9.70 -35.11 -3.25
N TYR A 62 9.48 -33.82 -3.40
CA TYR A 62 8.88 -32.99 -2.36
C TYR A 62 7.79 -32.11 -2.93
N LEU A 63 6.85 -31.70 -2.08
CA LEU A 63 5.81 -30.77 -2.47
C LEU A 63 6.37 -29.34 -2.47
N ASN A 64 6.42 -28.73 -3.65
CA ASN A 64 6.93 -27.39 -3.80
C ASN A 64 5.94 -26.36 -3.24
N THR A 65 4.67 -26.47 -3.63
CA THR A 65 3.60 -25.56 -3.16
C THR A 65 2.26 -26.29 -3.13
N ILE A 66 1.36 -25.81 -2.27
CA ILE A 66 -0.02 -26.30 -2.19
C ILE A 66 -0.88 -25.41 -3.10
N PRO A 67 -1.75 -26.00 -3.95
CA PRO A 67 -2.63 -25.22 -4.80
C PRO A 67 -3.71 -24.51 -4.00
N ASN A 68 -4.10 -23.31 -4.44
CA ASN A 68 -5.23 -22.58 -3.90
C ASN A 68 -6.29 -22.37 -4.98
N LEU A 69 -7.27 -23.28 -5.03
CA LEU A 69 -8.37 -23.25 -6.01
C LEU A 69 -9.36 -22.09 -5.79
N ASN A 70 -9.31 -21.46 -4.62
CA ASN A 70 -10.19 -20.34 -4.26
C ASN A 70 -9.54 -18.98 -4.45
N ALA A 71 -8.33 -18.93 -4.99
CA ALA A 71 -7.63 -17.68 -5.24
C ALA A 71 -8.41 -16.81 -6.25
N ARG A 72 -8.52 -15.53 -5.92
CA ARG A 72 -9.18 -14.49 -6.72
C ARG A 72 -8.20 -13.39 -7.03
N TRP A 73 -8.37 -12.72 -8.16
CA TRP A 73 -7.57 -11.54 -8.49
C TRP A 73 -7.86 -10.37 -7.55
N GLU A 74 -6.87 -9.56 -7.36
CA GLU A 74 -7.00 -8.33 -6.60
C GLU A 74 -8.00 -7.38 -7.28
N THR A 75 -8.78 -6.70 -6.48
CA THR A 75 -9.75 -5.72 -6.96
C THR A 75 -9.55 -4.38 -6.29
N THR A 76 -9.37 -3.34 -7.07
CA THR A 76 -9.29 -1.95 -6.59
C THR A 76 -10.58 -1.21 -6.95
N GLU A 77 -11.23 -0.66 -5.93
CA GLU A 77 -12.36 0.26 -6.03
C GLU A 77 -11.88 1.67 -5.67
N GLN A 78 -12.18 2.65 -6.51
CA GLN A 78 -11.82 4.04 -6.26
C GLN A 78 -13.04 4.94 -6.43
N THR A 79 -13.24 5.82 -5.47
CA THR A 79 -14.19 6.94 -5.51
C THR A 79 -13.39 8.22 -5.44
N SER A 80 -13.70 9.18 -6.28
CA SER A 80 -13.09 10.51 -6.27
C SER A 80 -14.16 11.58 -6.44
N VAL A 81 -13.96 12.71 -5.75
CA VAL A 81 -14.80 13.91 -5.86
C VAL A 81 -13.86 15.10 -5.95
N GLY A 82 -14.08 15.96 -6.92
CA GLY A 82 -13.25 17.12 -7.16
C GLY A 82 -14.06 18.38 -7.45
N LEU A 83 -13.46 19.51 -7.15
CA LEU A 83 -13.99 20.85 -7.42
C LEU A 83 -12.88 21.69 -8.05
N ASP A 84 -13.15 22.21 -9.25
CA ASP A 84 -12.29 23.16 -9.93
C ASP A 84 -12.93 24.55 -9.90
N LEU A 85 -12.18 25.54 -9.48
CA LEU A 85 -12.58 26.93 -9.37
C LEU A 85 -11.63 27.81 -10.19
N GLY A 86 -12.20 28.68 -11.02
CA GLY A 86 -11.44 29.67 -11.79
C GLY A 86 -11.88 31.07 -11.40
N PHE A 87 -10.93 31.96 -11.16
CA PHE A 87 -11.13 33.33 -10.76
C PHE A 87 -10.39 34.29 -11.69
N PHE A 88 -10.87 35.52 -11.84
CA PHE A 88 -10.21 36.59 -12.58
C PHE A 88 -9.94 36.18 -14.04
N ASN A 89 -10.95 35.69 -14.76
CA ASN A 89 -10.83 35.14 -16.11
C ASN A 89 -9.80 34.00 -16.22
N SER A 90 -9.81 33.09 -15.23
CA SER A 90 -8.88 31.94 -15.11
C SER A 90 -7.42 32.35 -14.90
N ALA A 91 -7.17 33.58 -14.45
CA ALA A 91 -5.84 33.96 -13.98
C ALA A 91 -5.46 33.19 -12.73
N LEU A 92 -6.43 32.90 -11.85
CA LEU A 92 -6.25 32.03 -10.68
C LEU A 92 -7.14 30.80 -10.82
N GLU A 93 -6.53 29.63 -10.79
CA GLU A 93 -7.20 28.34 -10.80
C GLU A 93 -6.89 27.56 -9.53
N ILE A 94 -7.92 27.01 -8.90
CA ILE A 94 -7.82 26.20 -7.69
C ILE A 94 -8.54 24.88 -7.95
N SER A 95 -7.88 23.77 -7.65
CA SER A 95 -8.50 22.44 -7.69
C SER A 95 -8.36 21.76 -6.34
N VAL A 96 -9.44 21.15 -5.88
CA VAL A 96 -9.52 20.38 -4.64
C VAL A 96 -10.11 19.03 -4.97
N ASP A 97 -9.38 17.98 -4.72
CA ASP A 97 -9.80 16.61 -4.95
C ASP A 97 -9.75 15.80 -3.67
N TRP A 98 -10.77 15.01 -3.44
CA TRP A 98 -10.81 13.97 -2.44
C TRP A 98 -10.89 12.61 -3.13
N TYR A 99 -10.11 11.65 -2.63
CA TYR A 99 -10.17 10.28 -3.12
C TYR A 99 -10.23 9.27 -1.98
N ASN A 100 -10.85 8.14 -2.28
CA ASN A 100 -10.85 6.94 -1.46
C ASN A 100 -10.66 5.71 -2.35
N LYS A 101 -9.50 5.08 -2.23
CA LYS A 101 -9.11 3.89 -2.98
C LYS A 101 -9.02 2.71 -2.03
N ARG A 102 -9.73 1.63 -2.32
CA ARG A 102 -9.68 0.38 -1.55
C ARG A 102 -9.29 -0.77 -2.46
N THR A 103 -8.21 -1.46 -2.12
CA THR A 103 -7.80 -2.70 -2.78
C THR A 103 -8.16 -3.86 -1.87
N LYS A 104 -8.94 -4.78 -2.40
CA LYS A 104 -9.43 -5.99 -1.73
C LYS A 104 -8.78 -7.21 -2.34
N ASP A 105 -8.80 -8.31 -1.59
CA ASP A 105 -8.30 -9.61 -2.04
C ASP A 105 -6.82 -9.55 -2.45
N LEU A 106 -5.99 -8.73 -1.77
CA LEU A 106 -4.55 -8.68 -1.99
C LEU A 106 -3.94 -10.08 -1.96
N ILE A 107 -3.14 -10.40 -2.98
CA ILE A 107 -2.49 -11.70 -3.10
C ILE A 107 -1.12 -11.64 -2.44
N ASP A 108 -0.91 -12.56 -1.49
CA ASP A 108 0.39 -12.74 -0.84
C ASP A 108 0.57 -14.19 -0.41
N GLN A 109 1.78 -14.53 0.02
CA GLN A 109 2.09 -15.88 0.51
C GLN A 109 1.46 -16.12 1.88
N ILE A 110 0.69 -17.22 1.98
CA ILE A 110 0.08 -17.66 3.24
C ILE A 110 1.16 -18.34 4.08
N PRO A 111 1.53 -17.80 5.26
CA PRO A 111 2.51 -18.45 6.12
C PRO A 111 2.07 -19.87 6.47
N THR A 112 2.88 -20.85 6.12
CA THR A 112 2.63 -22.26 6.36
C THR A 112 3.56 -22.80 7.45
N PRO A 113 3.03 -23.65 8.36
CA PRO A 113 3.87 -24.34 9.33
C PRO A 113 4.88 -25.25 8.63
N LEU A 114 6.13 -25.27 9.11
CA LEU A 114 7.20 -26.11 8.56
C LEU A 114 6.86 -27.61 8.57
N GLN A 115 5.99 -28.04 9.48
CA GLN A 115 5.52 -29.44 9.60
C GLN A 115 4.78 -29.93 8.37
N LEU A 116 4.26 -29.04 7.53
CA LEU A 116 3.62 -29.41 6.26
C LEU A 116 4.61 -29.90 5.20
N GLY A 117 5.91 -29.70 5.40
CA GLY A 117 6.93 -30.15 4.47
C GLY A 117 6.86 -29.52 3.07
N VAL A 118 6.25 -28.34 2.97
CA VAL A 118 6.11 -27.58 1.73
C VAL A 118 7.29 -26.62 1.62
N LYS A 119 7.94 -26.57 0.47
CA LYS A 119 9.10 -25.68 0.27
C LYS A 119 8.69 -24.21 0.20
N ASN A 120 7.66 -23.91 -0.58
CA ASN A 120 7.17 -22.56 -0.79
C ASN A 120 5.74 -22.40 -0.25
N SER A 121 5.51 -21.35 0.48
CA SER A 121 4.18 -20.99 0.96
C SER A 121 3.22 -20.75 -0.22
N PRO A 122 1.98 -21.27 -0.16
CA PRO A 122 1.00 -21.03 -1.21
C PRO A 122 0.58 -19.55 -1.24
N TYR A 123 0.15 -19.10 -2.40
CA TYR A 123 -0.44 -17.78 -2.54
C TYR A 123 -1.95 -17.79 -2.23
N GLY A 124 -2.44 -16.71 -1.67
CA GLY A 124 -3.85 -16.53 -1.40
C GLY A 124 -4.24 -15.09 -1.18
N ASN A 125 -5.52 -14.86 -1.10
CA ASN A 125 -6.08 -13.53 -0.84
C ASN A 125 -5.94 -13.23 0.65
N MET A 126 -4.98 -12.36 0.99
CA MET A 126 -4.53 -12.15 2.36
C MET A 126 -5.04 -10.87 2.99
N GLY A 127 -5.50 -9.88 2.20
CA GLY A 127 -5.83 -8.63 2.85
C GLY A 127 -6.59 -7.60 2.03
N ASP A 128 -7.00 -6.57 2.75
CA ASP A 128 -7.59 -5.36 2.23
C ASP A 128 -6.79 -4.16 2.70
N VAL A 129 -6.52 -3.23 1.80
CA VAL A 129 -5.91 -1.93 2.11
C VAL A 129 -6.78 -0.80 1.63
N GLN A 130 -6.75 0.29 2.35
CA GLN A 130 -7.45 1.51 1.99
C GLN A 130 -6.47 2.67 1.97
N ASN A 131 -6.60 3.52 0.97
CA ASN A 131 -5.85 4.73 0.82
C ASN A 131 -6.82 5.87 0.50
N LYS A 132 -6.84 6.92 1.33
CA LYS A 132 -7.70 8.08 1.15
C LYS A 132 -6.89 9.35 1.39
N GLY A 133 -7.27 10.42 0.73
CA GLY A 133 -6.55 11.68 0.87
C GLY A 133 -7.24 12.83 0.19
N TRP A 134 -6.56 13.96 0.31
CA TRP A 134 -6.91 15.21 -0.35
C TRP A 134 -5.75 15.68 -1.19
N GLU A 135 -6.07 16.25 -2.34
CA GLU A 135 -5.12 16.89 -3.22
C GLU A 135 -5.59 18.33 -3.47
N PHE A 136 -4.70 19.26 -3.30
CA PHE A 136 -4.94 20.68 -3.51
C PHE A 136 -3.94 21.17 -4.54
N SER A 137 -4.41 21.86 -5.55
CA SER A 137 -3.56 22.58 -6.50
C SER A 137 -4.01 24.00 -6.67
N ILE A 138 -3.05 24.90 -6.85
CA ILE A 138 -3.25 26.30 -7.14
C ILE A 138 -2.34 26.69 -8.29
N ASN A 139 -2.87 27.42 -9.26
CA ASN A 139 -2.14 27.94 -10.39
C ASN A 139 -2.52 29.39 -10.61
N TYR A 140 -1.55 30.27 -10.67
CA TYR A 140 -1.75 31.69 -10.92
C TYR A 140 -0.92 32.18 -12.08
N ASN A 141 -1.59 32.75 -13.09
CA ASN A 141 -1.00 33.39 -14.26
C ASN A 141 -1.13 34.92 -14.10
N GLY A 142 -0.02 35.59 -14.04
CA GLY A 142 -0.01 37.04 -13.86
C GLY A 142 0.86 37.75 -14.89
N THR A 143 0.58 39.06 -15.01
CA THR A 143 1.40 39.97 -15.81
C THR A 143 1.88 41.10 -14.96
N ALA A 144 3.14 41.50 -15.13
CA ALA A 144 3.76 42.63 -14.43
C ALA A 144 4.39 43.58 -15.43
N ALA A 145 4.88 44.74 -14.94
CA ALA A 145 5.58 45.74 -15.73
C ALA A 145 4.80 46.19 -17.00
N HIS A 146 3.49 46.49 -16.82
CA HIS A 146 2.61 46.91 -17.92
C HIS A 146 2.54 45.91 -19.08
N GLY A 147 2.61 44.61 -18.79
CA GLY A 147 2.53 43.54 -19.80
C GLY A 147 3.90 43.06 -20.32
N ALA A 148 5.00 43.64 -19.88
CA ALA A 148 6.33 43.22 -20.31
C ALA A 148 6.81 41.90 -19.67
N LEU A 149 6.23 41.51 -18.53
CA LEU A 149 6.59 40.27 -17.83
C LEU A 149 5.35 39.42 -17.60
N ASN A 150 5.30 38.26 -18.20
CA ASN A 150 4.30 37.21 -17.90
C ASN A 150 4.92 36.19 -16.96
N TYR A 151 4.23 35.83 -15.90
CA TYR A 151 4.70 34.85 -14.94
C TYR A 151 3.60 33.86 -14.57
N ASN A 152 4.01 32.66 -14.24
CA ASN A 152 3.16 31.61 -13.72
C ASN A 152 3.71 31.15 -12.37
N VAL A 153 2.85 31.06 -11.37
CA VAL A 153 3.17 30.50 -10.05
C VAL A 153 2.18 29.40 -9.76
N TRP A 154 2.70 28.24 -9.41
CA TRP A 154 1.87 27.11 -9.06
C TRP A 154 2.37 26.42 -7.79
N GLY A 155 1.45 25.76 -7.11
CA GLY A 155 1.74 24.96 -5.92
C GLY A 155 0.78 23.78 -5.82
N MET A 156 1.23 22.72 -5.20
CA MET A 156 0.37 21.58 -4.86
C MET A 156 0.66 21.09 -3.46
N PHE A 157 -0.38 20.58 -2.81
CA PHE A 157 -0.29 19.94 -1.51
C PHE A 157 -1.19 18.71 -1.51
N SER A 158 -0.70 17.60 -1.01
CA SER A 158 -1.48 16.37 -0.88
C SER A 158 -1.34 15.75 0.49
N THR A 159 -2.42 15.14 0.95
CA THR A 159 -2.44 14.29 2.14
C THR A 159 -2.78 12.87 1.74
N ASN A 160 -2.22 11.92 2.46
CA ASN A 160 -2.46 10.50 2.23
C ASN A 160 -2.58 9.76 3.58
N ASP A 161 -3.69 9.06 3.78
CA ASP A 161 -3.93 8.18 4.93
C ASP A 161 -4.15 6.76 4.41
N GLY A 162 -3.05 5.99 4.34
CA GLY A 162 -3.03 4.60 3.92
C GLY A 162 -3.10 3.67 5.12
N LYS A 163 -4.07 2.73 5.13
CA LYS A 163 -4.24 1.78 6.22
C LYS A 163 -4.56 0.38 5.71
N VAL A 164 -3.99 -0.59 6.39
CA VAL A 164 -4.40 -1.99 6.29
C VAL A 164 -5.75 -2.15 6.97
N LYS A 165 -6.76 -2.65 6.27
CA LYS A 165 -8.09 -2.95 6.85
C LYS A 165 -8.14 -4.34 7.44
N SER A 166 -7.56 -5.29 6.76
CA SER A 166 -7.36 -6.66 7.21
C SER A 166 -6.13 -7.23 6.53
N TYR A 167 -5.41 -8.10 7.21
CA TYR A 167 -4.28 -8.81 6.62
C TYR A 167 -4.08 -10.15 7.30
N GLY A 168 -3.97 -11.19 6.46
CA GLY A 168 -3.75 -12.56 6.92
C GLY A 168 -4.99 -13.27 7.43
N VAL A 169 -4.83 -14.55 7.68
CA VAL A 169 -5.84 -15.44 8.26
C VAL A 169 -5.90 -15.28 9.79
N ARG A 170 -4.85 -14.69 10.36
CA ARG A 170 -4.69 -14.47 11.81
C ARG A 170 -4.85 -12.98 12.13
N LYS A 171 -5.26 -12.70 13.36
CA LYS A 171 -5.33 -11.32 13.89
C LYS A 171 -3.96 -10.75 14.29
N ASP A 172 -2.89 -11.55 14.17
CA ASP A 172 -1.56 -11.16 14.58
C ASP A 172 -0.89 -10.31 13.48
N PRO A 173 -0.08 -9.30 13.85
CA PRO A 173 0.69 -8.53 12.90
C PRO A 173 1.61 -9.41 12.06
N VAL A 174 1.63 -9.19 10.75
CA VAL A 174 2.52 -9.91 9.85
C VAL A 174 3.89 -9.23 9.82
N ARG A 175 4.91 -10.02 10.14
CA ARG A 175 6.31 -9.60 10.06
C ARG A 175 6.81 -9.67 8.63
N HIS A 176 7.49 -8.62 8.19
CA HIS A 176 8.17 -8.63 6.90
C HIS A 176 9.68 -8.82 7.13
N ASN A 177 10.23 -9.84 6.46
CA ASN A 177 11.68 -10.05 6.51
C ASN A 177 12.39 -8.90 5.79
N THR A 178 13.23 -8.20 6.51
CA THR A 178 14.14 -7.22 5.93
C THR A 178 15.44 -7.93 5.57
N PRO A 179 15.83 -7.99 4.28
CA PRO A 179 17.15 -8.47 3.90
C PRO A 179 18.22 -7.67 4.66
N ASN A 180 19.23 -8.34 5.22
CA ASN A 180 20.36 -7.73 5.91
C ASN A 180 20.13 -7.22 7.34
N MET A 181 18.97 -7.46 7.96
CA MET A 181 18.82 -7.25 9.40
C MET A 181 18.76 -8.59 10.11
N ASN A 182 19.80 -8.91 10.86
CA ASN A 182 19.88 -10.14 11.65
C ASN A 182 18.62 -10.34 12.50
N SER A 183 17.76 -11.25 12.07
CA SER A 183 16.63 -11.86 12.79
C SER A 183 15.55 -10.95 13.41
N ASN A 184 15.72 -9.64 13.50
CA ASN A 184 14.72 -8.74 14.07
C ASN A 184 14.02 -7.96 12.95
N ALA A 185 12.91 -8.51 12.45
CA ALA A 185 12.04 -7.75 11.57
C ALA A 185 11.50 -6.54 12.34
N ILE A 186 11.76 -5.35 11.82
CA ILE A 186 11.24 -4.08 12.35
C ILE A 186 10.04 -3.56 11.56
N LEU A 187 9.74 -4.20 10.42
CA LEU A 187 8.62 -3.87 9.55
C LEU A 187 7.46 -4.83 9.79
N TYR A 188 6.30 -4.25 10.01
CA TYR A 188 5.06 -4.99 10.28
C TYR A 188 3.91 -4.43 9.45
N SER A 189 3.01 -5.32 9.04
CA SER A 189 1.69 -4.94 8.56
C SER A 189 0.63 -5.43 9.54
N ASP A 190 -0.17 -4.51 10.03
CA ASP A 190 -1.22 -4.78 11.02
C ASP A 190 -2.48 -3.99 10.67
N ALA A 191 -3.63 -4.53 11.04
CA ALA A 191 -4.91 -3.86 10.81
C ALA A 191 -4.98 -2.52 11.58
N GLY A 192 -5.40 -1.47 10.90
CA GLY A 192 -5.47 -0.12 11.45
C GLY A 192 -4.21 0.74 11.25
N TYR A 193 -3.09 0.14 10.88
CA TYR A 193 -1.81 0.81 10.65
C TYR A 193 -1.46 0.91 9.17
N PRO A 194 -0.53 1.79 8.78
CA PRO A 194 0.01 1.80 7.43
C PRO A 194 0.70 0.49 7.07
N TRP A 195 0.71 0.18 5.77
CA TRP A 195 1.46 -0.97 5.24
C TRP A 195 2.96 -0.77 5.49
N TYR A 196 3.67 -1.82 5.93
CA TYR A 196 5.09 -1.77 6.30
C TYR A 196 5.41 -0.72 7.38
N SER A 197 4.62 -0.66 8.44
CA SER A 197 4.88 0.21 9.59
C SER A 197 6.12 -0.25 10.36
N PHE A 198 6.92 0.72 10.80
CA PHE A 198 8.01 0.44 11.72
C PHE A 198 7.46 0.13 13.12
N ARG A 199 7.97 -0.93 13.72
CA ARG A 199 7.69 -1.27 15.11
C ARG A 199 9.01 -1.32 15.87
N ILE A 200 9.26 -0.26 16.62
CA ILE A 200 10.50 -0.06 17.38
C ILE A 200 10.15 0.27 18.82
N TYR A 201 11.11 0.06 19.71
CA TYR A 201 10.97 0.53 21.08
C TYR A 201 11.14 2.04 21.13
N GLU A 202 10.29 2.70 21.90
CA GLU A 202 10.45 4.11 22.20
C GLU A 202 11.61 4.27 23.20
N THR A 203 12.52 5.18 22.91
CA THR A 203 13.66 5.44 23.80
C THR A 203 13.23 6.43 24.89
N ALA A 204 13.34 6.03 26.14
CA ALA A 204 13.03 6.88 27.29
C ALA A 204 14.15 7.91 27.61
N GLY A 205 15.30 7.78 26.96
CA GLY A 205 16.45 8.66 27.17
C GLY A 205 17.78 7.91 27.16
N ILE A 206 18.82 8.61 27.54
CA ILE A 206 20.17 8.09 27.67
C ILE A 206 20.61 8.37 29.12
N PHE A 207 21.13 7.36 29.80
CA PHE A 207 21.76 7.58 31.10
C PHE A 207 22.98 8.52 30.99
N ARG A 208 23.02 9.55 31.81
CA ARG A 208 24.04 10.59 31.75
C ARG A 208 25.14 10.42 32.81
N SER A 209 24.90 9.55 33.80
CA SER A 209 25.85 9.25 34.89
C SER A 209 25.73 7.81 35.32
N GLN A 210 26.79 7.32 36.00
CA GLN A 210 26.77 5.99 36.61
C GLN A 210 25.70 5.90 37.70
N ASP A 211 25.50 6.98 38.45
CA ASP A 211 24.48 7.03 39.51
C ASP A 211 23.06 6.84 38.97
N GLU A 212 22.75 7.35 37.77
CA GLU A 212 21.46 7.10 37.11
C GLU A 212 21.28 5.62 36.73
N ILE A 213 22.34 4.94 36.31
CA ILE A 213 22.33 3.51 35.99
C ILE A 213 22.10 2.68 37.25
N ASP A 214 22.84 3.00 38.30
CA ASP A 214 22.82 2.25 39.56
C ASP A 214 21.49 2.39 40.32
N ASN A 215 20.82 3.52 40.15
CA ASN A 215 19.52 3.81 40.78
C ASN A 215 18.31 3.53 39.85
N TYR A 216 18.54 3.02 38.63
CA TYR A 216 17.43 2.72 37.69
C TYR A 216 16.65 1.50 38.15
N VAL A 217 15.36 1.70 38.37
CA VAL A 217 14.42 0.61 38.72
C VAL A 217 13.77 0.09 37.45
N TRP A 218 14.03 -1.18 37.16
CA TRP A 218 13.38 -1.90 36.07
C TRP A 218 11.90 -2.13 36.45
N THR A 219 10.98 -1.47 35.74
CA THR A 219 9.51 -1.66 35.88
C THR A 219 8.99 -2.59 34.80
#